data_27f2f6962aed14dc70b6f868b6341c96
#
_entry.id   27f2f6962aed14dc70b6f868b6341c96
#
_cell.length_a   1.000
_cell.length_b   1.000
_cell.length_c   1.000
_cell.angle_alpha   90.00
_cell.angle_beta   90.00
_cell.angle_gamma   90.00
#
_symmetry.space_group_name_H-M   'P 1'
#
loop_
_entity.id
_entity.type
_entity.pdbx_description
1 polymer ?
#
loop_
_entity_poly.entity_id
_entity_poly.type
_entity_poly.pdbx_seq_one_letter_code
_entity_poly.pdbx_strand_id
1 'polypeptide(L)'
;MDITIINMVVGLLLVAIPLYVFYRFKTNLIRSSIVSLARMIVQMSLIGIYLQYLFTWNNALINIAWVAVMVMVAASTAIRRTHLRWQTALLPVAGGFFTASMLVGMFFLFIVLRLPNPFDSRYFIPIMGILMGNMLSVAVIALSTYFDSLRRETTLYYYLLGNGATHLEAITPFIRKAIEKTFTPCIANMAVMGLVSLPGTVTGQILGGSSPGIAVKYQIMIIVITFSASMVSLAVTLYLTDRKSFDSYGRLTLTHTND
;
A
#
# COMPACT_ATOMS: atom_id res chain seq x y z
N MET A 1 17.00 24.89 5.96
CA MET A 1 16.42 25.65 4.81
C MET A 1 14.91 25.47 4.86
N ASP A 2 14.17 26.58 4.99
CA ASP A 2 12.70 26.52 4.92
C ASP A 2 12.24 26.87 3.51
N ILE A 3 11.25 26.09 3.01
CA ILE A 3 10.64 26.36 1.72
C ILE A 3 9.53 27.39 1.95
N THR A 4 9.74 28.60 1.43
CA THR A 4 8.72 29.66 1.49
C THR A 4 7.48 29.25 0.70
N ILE A 5 6.30 29.71 1.13
CA ILE A 5 5.02 29.44 0.45
C ILE A 5 5.08 29.81 -1.04
N ILE A 6 5.76 30.93 -1.37
CA ILE A 6 5.95 31.35 -2.75
C ILE A 6 6.73 30.31 -3.55
N ASN A 7 7.83 29.79 -3.00
CA ASN A 7 8.64 28.78 -3.68
C ASN A 7 7.86 27.46 -3.86
N MET A 8 6.99 27.11 -2.91
CA MET A 8 6.10 25.96 -3.02
C MET A 8 5.10 26.14 -4.16
N VAL A 9 4.50 27.33 -4.30
CA VAL A 9 3.58 27.65 -5.40
C VAL A 9 4.31 27.60 -6.74
N VAL A 10 5.52 28.15 -6.84
CA VAL A 10 6.34 28.05 -8.05
C VAL A 10 6.66 26.58 -8.39
N GLY A 11 6.98 25.76 -7.38
CA GLY A 11 7.18 24.32 -7.58
C GLY A 11 5.92 23.61 -8.11
N LEU A 12 4.72 24.01 -7.67
CA LEU A 12 3.47 23.44 -8.15
C LEU A 12 3.19 23.76 -9.63
N LEU A 13 3.77 24.82 -10.19
CA LEU A 13 3.64 25.11 -11.63
C LEU A 13 4.22 24.00 -12.52
N LEU A 14 5.18 23.21 -12.02
CA LEU A 14 5.71 22.05 -12.75
C LEU A 14 4.62 21.03 -13.12
N VAL A 15 3.50 21.01 -12.40
CA VAL A 15 2.36 20.14 -12.70
C VAL A 15 1.69 20.53 -14.04
N ALA A 16 1.90 21.75 -14.53
CA ALA A 16 1.42 22.15 -15.84
C ALA A 16 1.96 21.28 -16.98
N ILE A 17 3.18 20.74 -16.83
CA ILE A 17 3.81 19.87 -17.84
C ILE A 17 3.00 18.61 -18.09
N PRO A 18 2.76 17.72 -17.08
CA PRO A 18 1.94 16.54 -17.29
C PRO A 18 0.50 16.87 -17.67
N LEU A 19 -0.09 17.95 -17.16
CA LEU A 19 -1.44 18.37 -17.54
C LEU A 19 -1.51 18.77 -19.03
N TYR A 20 -0.51 19.47 -19.54
CA TYR A 20 -0.39 19.78 -20.97
C TYR A 20 -0.31 18.52 -21.83
N VAL A 21 0.50 17.55 -21.42
CA VAL A 21 0.61 16.26 -22.12
C VAL A 21 -0.73 15.52 -22.11
N PHE A 22 -1.42 15.44 -20.97
CA PHE A 22 -2.74 14.84 -20.88
C PHE A 22 -3.78 15.53 -21.78
N TYR A 23 -3.72 16.86 -21.85
CA TYR A 23 -4.57 17.64 -22.74
C TYR A 23 -4.25 17.35 -24.22
N ARG A 24 -2.98 17.35 -24.59
CA ARG A 24 -2.51 17.11 -25.98
C ARG A 24 -2.91 15.73 -26.50
N PHE A 25 -2.84 14.72 -25.66
CA PHE A 25 -3.23 13.34 -25.98
C PHE A 25 -4.69 13.00 -25.69
N LYS A 26 -5.50 14.00 -25.31
CA LYS A 26 -6.94 13.86 -25.02
C LYS A 26 -7.22 12.72 -24.02
N THR A 27 -6.39 12.58 -22.99
CA THR A 27 -6.60 11.56 -21.94
C THR A 27 -7.66 12.04 -20.93
N ASN A 28 -8.41 11.10 -20.35
CA ASN A 28 -9.39 11.41 -19.29
C ASN A 28 -8.75 11.63 -17.90
N LEU A 29 -7.42 11.87 -17.86
CA LEU A 29 -6.66 11.93 -16.61
C LEU A 29 -6.56 13.34 -15.99
N ILE A 30 -6.89 14.39 -16.73
CA ILE A 30 -6.74 15.79 -16.29
C ILE A 30 -7.52 16.04 -14.99
N ARG A 31 -8.83 15.75 -15.00
CA ARG A 31 -9.70 15.95 -13.83
C ARG A 31 -9.23 15.13 -12.64
N SER A 32 -8.90 13.87 -12.86
CA SER A 32 -8.40 12.96 -11.82
C SER A 32 -7.11 13.48 -11.20
N SER A 33 -6.17 13.98 -12.03
CA SER A 33 -4.88 14.52 -11.56
C SER A 33 -5.04 15.77 -10.74
N ILE A 34 -5.87 16.72 -11.19
CA ILE A 34 -6.13 17.97 -10.44
C ILE A 34 -6.80 17.68 -9.09
N VAL A 35 -7.83 16.82 -9.08
CA VAL A 35 -8.52 16.45 -7.85
C VAL A 35 -7.59 15.69 -6.89
N SER A 36 -6.74 14.81 -7.41
CA SER A 36 -5.78 14.07 -6.59
C SER A 36 -4.71 14.98 -6.01
N LEU A 37 -4.21 15.94 -6.78
CA LEU A 37 -3.24 16.94 -6.31
C LEU A 37 -3.85 17.84 -5.21
N ALA A 38 -5.04 18.37 -5.44
CA ALA A 38 -5.72 19.19 -4.44
C ALA A 38 -5.97 18.42 -3.14
N ARG A 39 -6.44 17.16 -3.27
CA ARG A 39 -6.63 16.28 -2.11
C ARG A 39 -5.31 16.00 -1.38
N MET A 40 -4.22 15.74 -2.10
CA MET A 40 -2.90 15.53 -1.52
C MET A 40 -2.44 16.75 -0.70
N ILE A 41 -2.56 17.96 -1.26
CA ILE A 41 -2.14 19.19 -0.58
C ILE A 41 -2.96 19.36 0.72
N VAL A 42 -4.28 19.25 0.65
CA VAL A 42 -5.16 19.37 1.83
C VAL A 42 -4.83 18.30 2.87
N GLN A 43 -4.68 17.04 2.46
CA GLN A 43 -4.38 15.95 3.38
C GLN A 43 -3.01 16.10 4.05
N MET A 44 -1.98 16.51 3.30
CA MET A 44 -0.64 16.73 3.86
C MET A 44 -0.60 17.91 4.83
N SER A 45 -1.33 18.99 4.54
CA SER A 45 -1.45 20.12 5.46
C SER A 45 -2.16 19.72 6.77
N LEU A 46 -3.24 18.95 6.66
CA LEU A 46 -3.96 18.44 7.83
C LEU A 46 -3.12 17.47 8.66
N ILE A 47 -2.34 16.57 8.01
CA ILE A 47 -1.46 15.64 8.71
C ILE A 47 -0.40 16.38 9.51
N GLY A 48 0.17 17.47 8.98
CA GLY A 48 1.15 18.27 9.71
C GLY A 48 0.62 18.80 11.06
N ILE A 49 -0.60 19.39 11.04
CA ILE A 49 -1.28 19.88 12.24
C ILE A 49 -1.61 18.75 13.20
N TYR A 50 -2.20 17.70 12.69
CA TYR A 50 -2.67 16.56 13.45
C TYR A 50 -1.54 15.77 14.12
N LEU A 51 -0.39 15.54 13.44
CA LEU A 51 0.78 14.87 14.03
C LEU A 51 1.33 15.63 15.23
N GLN A 52 1.28 16.97 15.20
CA GLN A 52 1.73 17.79 16.33
C GLN A 52 0.91 17.52 17.60
N TYR A 53 -0.43 17.38 17.47
CA TYR A 53 -1.29 17.01 18.59
C TYR A 53 -1.04 15.59 19.08
N LEU A 54 -0.87 14.63 18.18
CA LEU A 54 -0.57 13.24 18.54
C LEU A 54 0.77 13.09 19.26
N PHE A 55 1.78 13.86 18.84
CA PHE A 55 3.08 13.86 19.50
C PHE A 55 3.03 14.49 20.90
N THR A 56 2.15 15.46 21.11
CA THR A 56 1.94 16.12 22.41
C THR A 56 1.20 15.20 23.38
N TRP A 57 0.16 14.52 22.93
CA TRP A 57 -0.65 13.62 23.79
C TRP A 57 0.03 12.29 24.04
N ASN A 58 0.76 11.78 23.08
CA ASN A 58 1.53 10.52 23.09
C ASN A 58 0.85 9.36 23.87
N ASN A 59 -0.45 9.17 23.67
CA ASN A 59 -1.24 8.14 24.35
C ASN A 59 -1.31 6.90 23.45
N ALA A 60 -0.87 5.75 24.01
CA ALA A 60 -0.84 4.48 23.27
C ALA A 60 -2.22 4.06 22.70
N LEU A 61 -3.31 4.27 23.45
CA LEU A 61 -4.67 3.92 22.99
C LEU A 61 -5.08 4.77 21.79
N ILE A 62 -4.80 6.07 21.83
CA ILE A 62 -5.10 6.98 20.72
C ILE A 62 -4.28 6.60 19.48
N ASN A 63 -3.00 6.26 19.65
CA ASN A 63 -2.12 5.85 18.57
C ASN A 63 -2.60 4.54 17.91
N ILE A 64 -3.00 3.55 18.72
CA ILE A 64 -3.57 2.28 18.21
C ILE A 64 -4.89 2.52 17.48
N ALA A 65 -5.80 3.31 18.07
CA ALA A 65 -7.07 3.65 17.44
C ALA A 65 -6.84 4.35 16.08
N TRP A 66 -5.85 5.23 16.01
CA TRP A 66 -5.51 5.89 14.77
C TRP A 66 -4.98 4.93 13.70
N VAL A 67 -4.10 4.00 14.06
CA VAL A 67 -3.64 2.96 13.13
C VAL A 67 -4.81 2.08 12.66
N ALA A 68 -5.77 1.77 13.53
CA ALA A 68 -6.97 1.05 13.11
C ALA A 68 -7.79 1.83 12.06
N VAL A 69 -7.92 3.15 12.23
CA VAL A 69 -8.53 4.02 11.21
C VAL A 69 -7.73 3.98 9.91
N MET A 70 -6.38 4.06 9.98
CA MET A 70 -5.53 3.96 8.80
C MET A 70 -5.71 2.64 8.05
N VAL A 71 -5.80 1.50 8.76
CA VAL A 71 -6.09 0.18 8.18
C VAL A 71 -7.41 0.21 7.42
N MET A 72 -8.47 0.74 8.03
CA MET A 72 -9.80 0.81 7.42
C MET A 72 -9.82 1.71 6.18
N VAL A 73 -9.15 2.87 6.23
CA VAL A 73 -9.03 3.79 5.09
C VAL A 73 -8.22 3.17 3.96
N ALA A 74 -7.11 2.50 4.28
CA ALA A 74 -6.29 1.83 3.29
C ALA A 74 -7.04 0.67 2.61
N ALA A 75 -7.70 -0.20 3.40
CA ALA A 75 -8.52 -1.30 2.88
C ALA A 75 -9.66 -0.79 1.99
N SER A 76 -10.36 0.24 2.45
CA SER A 76 -11.41 0.92 1.71
C SER A 76 -10.93 1.46 0.35
N THR A 77 -9.74 2.06 0.36
CA THR A 77 -9.12 2.61 -0.84
C THR A 77 -8.69 1.51 -1.82
N ALA A 78 -8.15 0.39 -1.30
CA ALA A 78 -7.78 -0.76 -2.11
C ALA A 78 -9.00 -1.31 -2.87
N ILE A 79 -10.11 -1.51 -2.18
CA ILE A 79 -11.35 -2.05 -2.76
C ILE A 79 -11.93 -1.13 -3.83
N ARG A 80 -11.98 0.18 -3.55
CA ARG A 80 -12.47 1.16 -4.55
C ARG A 80 -11.63 1.16 -5.82
N ARG A 81 -10.30 0.98 -5.70
CA ARG A 81 -9.39 0.96 -6.86
C ARG A 81 -9.42 -0.35 -7.63
N THR A 82 -9.79 -1.45 -6.98
CA THR A 82 -9.90 -2.79 -7.61
C THR A 82 -11.31 -3.10 -8.10
N HIS A 83 -12.28 -2.21 -7.85
CA HIS A 83 -13.69 -2.39 -8.22
C HIS A 83 -14.32 -3.68 -7.67
N LEU A 84 -13.80 -4.20 -6.55
CA LEU A 84 -14.35 -5.38 -5.89
C LEU A 84 -15.59 -5.03 -5.05
N ARG A 85 -16.47 -6.00 -4.82
CA ARG A 85 -17.65 -5.81 -3.96
C ARG A 85 -17.21 -5.49 -2.54
N TRP A 86 -17.65 -4.34 -2.03
CA TRP A 86 -17.27 -3.82 -0.73
C TRP A 86 -17.53 -4.79 0.42
N GLN A 87 -18.74 -5.36 0.44
CA GLN A 87 -19.19 -6.22 1.55
C GLN A 87 -18.37 -7.49 1.72
N THR A 88 -17.85 -8.03 0.64
CA THR A 88 -17.09 -9.29 0.64
C THR A 88 -15.60 -9.09 0.77
N ALA A 89 -15.04 -8.00 0.22
CA ALA A 89 -13.61 -7.76 0.16
C ALA A 89 -13.05 -6.95 1.34
N LEU A 90 -13.89 -6.16 2.07
CA LEU A 90 -13.39 -5.25 3.11
C LEU A 90 -12.70 -6.00 4.26
N LEU A 91 -13.35 -7.00 4.83
CA LEU A 91 -12.80 -7.77 5.95
C LEU A 91 -11.52 -8.54 5.56
N PRO A 92 -11.44 -9.23 4.41
CA PRO A 92 -10.21 -9.85 3.94
C PRO A 92 -9.04 -8.88 3.79
N VAL A 93 -9.25 -7.75 3.13
CA VAL A 93 -8.20 -6.76 2.89
C VAL A 93 -7.77 -6.08 4.20
N ALA A 94 -8.73 -5.66 5.02
CA ALA A 94 -8.44 -5.07 6.32
C ALA A 94 -7.74 -6.07 7.26
N GLY A 95 -8.16 -7.34 7.24
CA GLY A 95 -7.52 -8.42 7.99
C GLY A 95 -6.08 -8.66 7.55
N GLY A 96 -5.81 -8.66 6.25
CA GLY A 96 -4.44 -8.76 5.72
C GLY A 96 -3.55 -7.59 6.15
N PHE A 97 -4.06 -6.36 6.06
CA PHE A 97 -3.33 -5.16 6.47
C PHE A 97 -3.08 -5.15 7.98
N PHE A 98 -4.09 -5.49 8.77
CA PHE A 98 -3.96 -5.55 10.23
C PHE A 98 -2.94 -6.62 10.66
N THR A 99 -3.05 -7.84 10.13
CA THR A 99 -2.15 -8.94 10.48
C THR A 99 -0.71 -8.61 10.12
N ALA A 100 -0.46 -8.09 8.92
CA ALA A 100 0.88 -7.70 8.50
C ALA A 100 1.46 -6.56 9.35
N SER A 101 0.64 -5.57 9.71
CA SER A 101 1.07 -4.46 10.57
C SER A 101 1.41 -4.92 11.97
N MET A 102 0.58 -5.82 12.54
CA MET A 102 0.84 -6.39 13.86
C MET A 102 2.10 -7.27 13.84
N LEU A 103 2.22 -8.16 12.87
CA LEU A 103 3.33 -9.10 12.82
C LEU A 103 4.66 -8.39 12.47
N VAL A 104 4.72 -7.70 11.34
CA VAL A 104 5.95 -7.10 10.85
C VAL A 104 6.24 -5.75 11.51
N GLY A 105 5.22 -4.92 11.71
CA GLY A 105 5.37 -3.61 12.33
C GLY A 105 5.78 -3.71 13.80
N MET A 106 5.14 -4.59 14.58
CA MET A 106 5.52 -4.82 15.97
C MET A 106 6.90 -5.49 16.09
N PHE A 107 7.19 -6.49 15.24
CA PHE A 107 8.54 -7.06 15.18
C PHE A 107 9.60 -5.99 15.00
N PHE A 108 9.39 -5.04 14.10
CA PHE A 108 10.34 -3.97 13.84
C PHE A 108 10.50 -3.03 15.04
N LEU A 109 9.40 -2.59 15.66
CA LEU A 109 9.42 -1.66 16.77
C LEU A 109 10.02 -2.26 18.05
N PHE A 110 9.66 -3.52 18.36
CA PHE A 110 10.10 -4.18 19.59
C PHE A 110 11.51 -4.79 19.47
N ILE A 111 11.79 -5.47 18.37
CA ILE A 111 13.00 -6.30 18.25
C ILE A 111 14.11 -5.54 17.54
N VAL A 112 13.80 -4.87 16.43
CA VAL A 112 14.83 -4.19 15.63
C VAL A 112 15.21 -2.85 16.23
N LEU A 113 14.23 -1.98 16.51
CA LEU A 113 14.46 -0.66 17.09
C LEU A 113 14.67 -0.70 18.61
N ARG A 114 14.19 -1.73 19.28
CA ARG A 114 14.27 -1.90 20.74
C ARG A 114 13.81 -0.65 21.51
N LEU A 115 12.71 -0.04 21.06
CA LEU A 115 12.19 1.17 21.68
C LEU A 115 11.69 0.87 23.10
N PRO A 116 12.00 1.75 24.10
CA PRO A 116 11.45 1.61 25.45
C PRO A 116 9.92 1.66 25.46
N ASN A 117 9.34 2.49 24.58
CA ASN A 117 7.91 2.55 24.35
C ASN A 117 7.63 2.38 22.83
N PRO A 118 7.26 1.17 22.36
CA PRO A 118 6.99 0.91 20.94
C PRO A 118 5.76 1.65 20.41
N PHE A 119 4.85 2.07 21.28
CA PHE A 119 3.64 2.82 20.91
C PHE A 119 3.85 4.34 20.91
N ASP A 120 5.10 4.82 21.04
CA ASP A 120 5.41 6.24 20.92
C ASP A 120 4.98 6.75 19.53
N SER A 121 4.14 7.78 19.53
CA SER A 121 3.54 8.36 18.32
C SER A 121 4.57 8.78 17.28
N ARG A 122 5.78 9.18 17.69
CA ARG A 122 6.86 9.62 16.79
C ARG A 122 7.42 8.52 15.90
N TYR A 123 7.36 7.26 16.36
CA TYR A 123 7.84 6.10 15.62
C TYR A 123 6.69 5.25 15.08
N PHE A 124 5.72 4.99 15.94
CA PHE A 124 4.62 4.08 15.64
C PHE A 124 3.79 4.54 14.44
N ILE A 125 3.32 5.77 14.45
CA ILE A 125 2.43 6.29 13.40
C ILE A 125 3.13 6.40 12.03
N PRO A 126 4.34 7.00 11.91
CA PRO A 126 5.02 7.05 10.62
C PRO A 126 5.38 5.68 10.06
N ILE A 127 5.85 4.75 10.90
CA ILE A 127 6.21 3.40 10.46
C ILE A 127 4.97 2.66 9.96
N MET A 128 3.86 2.68 10.72
CA MET A 128 2.60 2.07 10.29
C MET A 128 2.06 2.72 9.01
N GLY A 129 2.24 4.04 8.86
CA GLY A 129 1.85 4.78 7.64
C GLY A 129 2.62 4.32 6.40
N ILE A 130 3.93 4.15 6.52
CA ILE A 130 4.78 3.63 5.43
C ILE A 130 4.37 2.20 5.06
N LEU A 131 4.12 1.33 6.05
CA LEU A 131 3.64 -0.02 5.82
C LEU A 131 2.30 -0.01 5.07
N MET A 132 1.33 0.78 5.55
CA MET A 132 -0.01 0.89 4.93
C MET A 132 0.07 1.36 3.48
N GLY A 133 0.88 2.37 3.18
CA GLY A 133 1.05 2.90 1.82
C GLY A 133 1.59 1.87 0.84
N ASN A 134 2.59 1.08 1.26
CA ASN A 134 3.17 0.01 0.44
C ASN A 134 2.20 -1.17 0.28
N MET A 135 1.59 -1.64 1.37
CA MET A 135 0.60 -2.72 1.33
C MET A 135 -0.61 -2.35 0.46
N LEU A 136 -1.09 -1.11 0.52
CA LEU A 136 -2.15 -0.61 -0.34
C LEU A 136 -1.79 -0.73 -1.82
N SER A 137 -0.59 -0.28 -2.19
CA SER A 137 -0.12 -0.32 -3.59
C SER A 137 -0.01 -1.75 -4.10
N VAL A 138 0.58 -2.63 -3.29
CA VAL A 138 0.70 -4.08 -3.59
C VAL A 138 -0.68 -4.73 -3.71
N ALA A 139 -1.58 -4.49 -2.76
CA ALA A 139 -2.91 -5.08 -2.76
C ALA A 139 -3.72 -4.67 -4.01
N VAL A 140 -3.66 -3.41 -4.42
CA VAL A 140 -4.37 -2.93 -5.62
C VAL A 140 -3.89 -3.66 -6.88
N ILE A 141 -2.57 -3.74 -7.10
CA ILE A 141 -2.02 -4.41 -8.28
C ILE A 141 -2.29 -5.91 -8.25
N ALA A 142 -2.07 -6.55 -7.10
CA ALA A 142 -2.21 -7.99 -6.96
C ALA A 142 -3.66 -8.45 -7.10
N LEU A 143 -4.61 -7.81 -6.40
CA LEU A 143 -6.02 -8.17 -6.47
C LEU A 143 -6.59 -7.93 -7.86
N SER A 144 -6.30 -6.77 -8.50
CA SER A 144 -6.71 -6.53 -9.87
C SER A 144 -6.16 -7.61 -10.80
N THR A 145 -4.86 -7.94 -10.68
CA THR A 145 -4.25 -8.95 -11.55
C THR A 145 -4.84 -10.35 -11.32
N TYR A 146 -5.06 -10.73 -10.06
CA TYR A 146 -5.63 -12.03 -9.69
C TYR A 146 -7.03 -12.19 -10.27
N PHE A 147 -7.95 -11.27 -9.99
CA PHE A 147 -9.33 -11.37 -10.45
C PHE A 147 -9.47 -11.17 -11.96
N ASP A 148 -8.71 -10.26 -12.57
CA ASP A 148 -8.73 -10.06 -14.01
C ASP A 148 -8.21 -11.30 -14.76
N SER A 149 -7.12 -11.93 -14.28
CA SER A 149 -6.59 -13.14 -14.91
C SER A 149 -7.55 -14.31 -14.74
N LEU A 150 -8.13 -14.49 -13.56
CA LEU A 150 -9.10 -15.56 -13.28
C LEU A 150 -10.38 -15.42 -14.17
N ARG A 151 -10.84 -14.20 -14.40
CA ARG A 151 -11.96 -13.94 -15.30
C ARG A 151 -11.63 -14.20 -16.76
N ARG A 152 -10.47 -13.74 -17.21
CA ARG A 152 -10.06 -13.93 -18.62
C ARG A 152 -9.79 -15.39 -18.95
N GLU A 153 -9.26 -16.12 -18.00
CA GLU A 153 -8.81 -17.50 -18.17
C GLU A 153 -9.71 -18.47 -17.35
N THR A 154 -11.00 -18.16 -17.21
CA THR A 154 -11.98 -18.99 -16.47
C THR A 154 -12.05 -20.42 -17.01
N THR A 155 -11.86 -20.60 -18.31
CA THR A 155 -11.80 -21.92 -18.96
C THR A 155 -10.64 -22.76 -18.41
N LEU A 156 -9.46 -22.16 -18.20
CA LEU A 156 -8.31 -22.83 -17.62
C LEU A 156 -8.60 -23.30 -16.17
N TYR A 157 -9.26 -22.43 -15.39
CA TYR A 157 -9.62 -22.77 -14.00
C TYR A 157 -10.56 -24.00 -13.96
N TYR A 158 -11.63 -24.00 -14.75
CA TYR A 158 -12.55 -25.15 -14.80
C TYR A 158 -11.92 -26.39 -15.45
N TYR A 159 -11.04 -26.22 -16.42
CA TYR A 159 -10.29 -27.34 -17.00
C TYR A 159 -9.42 -28.04 -15.95
N LEU A 160 -8.73 -27.30 -15.12
CA LEU A 160 -7.91 -27.87 -14.02
C LEU A 160 -8.79 -28.63 -13.02
N LEU A 161 -9.92 -28.03 -12.58
CA LEU A 161 -10.86 -28.71 -11.69
C LEU A 161 -11.44 -29.98 -12.31
N GLY A 162 -11.81 -29.93 -13.59
CA GLY A 162 -12.34 -31.09 -14.33
C GLY A 162 -11.34 -32.23 -14.51
N ASN A 163 -10.04 -31.94 -14.44
CA ASN A 163 -8.96 -32.93 -14.45
C ASN A 163 -8.54 -33.38 -13.05
N GLY A 164 -9.32 -33.07 -12.01
CA GLY A 164 -9.08 -33.54 -10.65
C GLY A 164 -8.15 -32.68 -9.80
N ALA A 165 -7.75 -31.50 -10.26
CA ALA A 165 -7.01 -30.57 -9.45
C ALA A 165 -7.85 -30.06 -8.27
N THR A 166 -7.23 -29.91 -7.12
CA THR A 166 -7.85 -29.23 -5.98
C THR A 166 -8.08 -27.74 -6.31
N HIS A 167 -8.99 -27.08 -5.57
CA HIS A 167 -9.23 -25.65 -5.73
C HIS A 167 -7.94 -24.82 -5.65
N LEU A 168 -7.07 -25.12 -4.66
CA LEU A 168 -5.81 -24.43 -4.48
C LEU A 168 -4.86 -24.61 -5.67
N GLU A 169 -4.79 -25.82 -6.22
CA GLU A 169 -3.98 -26.09 -7.43
C GLU A 169 -4.53 -25.33 -8.63
N ALA A 170 -5.85 -25.26 -8.77
CA ALA A 170 -6.49 -24.56 -9.88
C ALA A 170 -6.31 -23.04 -9.84
N ILE A 171 -6.21 -22.43 -8.65
CA ILE A 171 -5.97 -20.98 -8.51
C ILE A 171 -4.49 -20.59 -8.47
N THR A 172 -3.58 -21.54 -8.20
CA THR A 172 -2.13 -21.29 -8.06
C THR A 172 -1.50 -20.53 -9.25
N PRO A 173 -1.82 -20.83 -10.53
CA PRO A 173 -1.30 -20.06 -11.66
C PRO A 173 -1.65 -18.57 -11.59
N PHE A 174 -2.87 -18.25 -11.16
CA PHE A 174 -3.37 -16.86 -11.05
C PHE A 174 -2.72 -16.14 -9.87
N ILE A 175 -2.54 -16.81 -8.74
CA ILE A 175 -1.79 -16.27 -7.59
C ILE A 175 -0.35 -15.98 -7.98
N ARG A 176 0.33 -16.91 -8.67
CA ARG A 176 1.69 -16.72 -9.15
C ARG A 176 1.80 -15.49 -10.03
N LYS A 177 0.92 -15.34 -11.02
CA LYS A 177 0.87 -14.20 -11.94
C LYS A 177 0.67 -12.88 -11.18
N ALA A 178 -0.20 -12.86 -10.16
CA ALA A 178 -0.43 -11.71 -9.32
C ALA A 178 0.81 -11.32 -8.50
N ILE A 179 1.48 -12.29 -7.86
CA ILE A 179 2.71 -12.07 -7.10
C ILE A 179 3.83 -11.55 -8.01
N GLU A 180 4.09 -12.21 -9.13
CA GLU A 180 5.15 -11.81 -10.07
C GLU A 180 4.93 -10.39 -10.59
N LYS A 181 3.73 -10.07 -11.08
CA LYS A 181 3.41 -8.74 -11.60
C LYS A 181 3.56 -7.65 -10.55
N THR A 182 3.29 -7.96 -9.29
CA THR A 182 3.32 -6.98 -8.20
C THR A 182 4.72 -6.77 -7.66
N PHE A 183 5.47 -7.86 -7.44
CA PHE A 183 6.76 -7.79 -6.77
C PHE A 183 7.95 -7.60 -7.71
N THR A 184 7.83 -7.92 -9.00
CA THR A 184 8.91 -7.67 -9.98
C THR A 184 9.37 -6.20 -10.00
N PRO A 185 8.48 -5.18 -10.06
CA PRO A 185 8.90 -3.79 -9.97
C PRO A 185 9.54 -3.43 -8.62
N CYS A 186 9.05 -4.01 -7.52
CA CYS A 186 9.61 -3.78 -6.19
C CYS A 186 11.06 -4.28 -6.13
N ILE A 187 11.32 -5.51 -6.61
CA ILE A 187 12.66 -6.11 -6.66
C ILE A 187 13.58 -5.32 -7.57
N ALA A 188 13.10 -4.90 -8.75
CA ALA A 188 13.88 -4.07 -9.68
C ALA A 188 14.28 -2.74 -9.05
N ASN A 189 13.36 -2.08 -8.32
CA ASN A 189 13.66 -0.84 -7.61
C ASN A 189 14.70 -1.04 -6.49
N MET A 190 14.62 -2.16 -5.74
CA MET A 190 15.63 -2.49 -4.73
C MET A 190 17.01 -2.64 -5.35
N ALA A 191 17.12 -3.27 -6.52
CA ALA A 191 18.41 -3.55 -7.17
C ALA A 191 19.17 -2.28 -7.60
N VAL A 192 18.46 -1.18 -7.88
CA VAL A 192 19.06 0.07 -8.34
C VAL A 192 19.16 1.14 -7.24
N MET A 193 18.63 0.83 -6.04
CA MET A 193 18.58 1.77 -4.93
C MET A 193 19.98 2.03 -4.37
N GLY A 194 20.28 3.30 -4.12
CA GLY A 194 21.60 3.74 -3.67
C GLY A 194 22.58 4.07 -4.80
N LEU A 195 22.37 3.52 -6.01
CA LEU A 195 23.21 3.85 -7.16
C LEU A 195 22.52 4.84 -8.12
N VAL A 196 21.25 4.56 -8.44
CA VAL A 196 20.46 5.36 -9.38
C VAL A 196 19.44 6.25 -8.67
N SER A 197 18.88 5.77 -7.56
CA SER A 197 17.84 6.48 -6.81
C SER A 197 18.17 6.57 -5.33
N LEU A 198 17.96 7.74 -4.74
CA LEU A 198 17.94 7.93 -3.29
C LEU A 198 16.47 8.10 -2.87
N PRO A 199 15.98 7.27 -1.93
CA PRO A 199 14.63 7.42 -1.41
C PRO A 199 14.42 8.78 -0.74
N GLY A 200 13.23 9.37 -0.92
CA GLY A 200 12.91 10.67 -0.33
C GLY A 200 13.03 10.74 1.19
N THR A 201 12.82 9.61 1.87
CA THR A 201 13.03 9.51 3.33
C THR A 201 14.47 9.70 3.75
N VAL A 202 15.44 9.14 3.01
CA VAL A 202 16.88 9.37 3.24
C VAL A 202 17.22 10.83 3.02
N THR A 203 16.78 11.38 1.90
CA THR A 203 17.00 12.79 1.57
C THR A 203 16.41 13.70 2.63
N GLY A 204 15.17 13.42 3.09
CA GLY A 204 14.53 14.20 4.16
C GLY A 204 15.29 14.12 5.50
N GLN A 205 15.79 12.95 5.89
CA GLN A 205 16.59 12.80 7.11
C GLN A 205 17.92 13.54 7.03
N ILE A 206 18.61 13.49 5.90
CA ILE A 206 19.88 14.21 5.71
C ILE A 206 19.64 15.71 5.74
N LEU A 207 18.62 16.21 5.06
CA LEU A 207 18.24 17.63 5.08
C LEU A 207 17.80 18.08 6.49
N GLY A 208 17.21 17.17 7.28
CA GLY A 208 16.85 17.38 8.68
C GLY A 208 18.05 17.31 9.66
N GLY A 209 19.27 17.11 9.16
CA GLY A 209 20.49 17.14 9.96
C GLY A 209 20.98 15.77 10.45
N SER A 210 20.37 14.67 10.05
CA SER A 210 20.86 13.33 10.37
C SER A 210 22.10 12.99 9.55
N SER A 211 23.03 12.22 10.13
CA SER A 211 24.18 11.73 9.36
C SER A 211 23.75 10.76 8.26
N PRO A 212 24.38 10.80 7.06
CA PRO A 212 24.02 9.90 5.95
C PRO A 212 24.08 8.42 6.33
N GLY A 213 25.06 8.02 7.16
CA GLY A 213 25.18 6.63 7.60
C GLY A 213 24.00 6.13 8.44
N ILE A 214 23.42 6.99 9.29
CA ILE A 214 22.21 6.67 10.08
C ILE A 214 21.01 6.60 9.14
N ALA A 215 20.82 7.59 8.26
CA ALA A 215 19.71 7.65 7.33
C ALA A 215 19.64 6.40 6.42
N VAL A 216 20.80 5.95 5.91
CA VAL A 216 20.89 4.74 5.06
C VAL A 216 20.53 3.48 5.83
N LYS A 217 20.99 3.31 7.07
CA LYS A 217 20.62 2.13 7.90
C LYS A 217 19.10 2.05 8.13
N TYR A 218 18.48 3.17 8.49
CA TYR A 218 17.03 3.23 8.64
C TYR A 218 16.31 2.88 7.33
N GLN A 219 16.80 3.41 6.22
CA GLN A 219 16.17 3.15 4.91
C GLN A 219 16.25 1.68 4.50
N ILE A 220 17.39 1.02 4.68
CA ILE A 220 17.53 -0.42 4.42
C ILE A 220 16.48 -1.20 5.22
N MET A 221 16.34 -0.91 6.51
CA MET A 221 15.34 -1.57 7.35
C MET A 221 13.90 -1.27 6.89
N ILE A 222 13.60 -0.02 6.54
CA ILE A 222 12.27 0.36 6.02
C ILE A 222 11.92 -0.44 4.76
N ILE A 223 12.87 -0.61 3.84
CA ILE A 223 12.64 -1.39 2.62
C ILE A 223 12.35 -2.86 2.95
N VAL A 224 13.14 -3.46 3.82
CA VAL A 224 12.98 -4.86 4.22
C VAL A 224 11.61 -5.09 4.87
N ILE A 225 11.21 -4.22 5.81
CA ILE A 225 9.94 -4.38 6.52
C ILE A 225 8.74 -4.10 5.60
N THR A 226 8.83 -3.12 4.70
CA THR A 226 7.73 -2.82 3.76
C THR A 226 7.54 -3.94 2.74
N PHE A 227 8.63 -4.52 2.24
CA PHE A 227 8.59 -5.67 1.35
C PHE A 227 7.98 -6.89 2.04
N SER A 228 8.47 -7.23 3.24
CA SER A 228 7.96 -8.35 4.04
C SER A 228 6.50 -8.17 4.45
N ALA A 229 6.13 -6.97 4.94
CA ALA A 229 4.75 -6.67 5.33
C ALA A 229 3.80 -6.75 4.13
N SER A 230 4.23 -6.26 2.96
CA SER A 230 3.44 -6.34 1.75
C SER A 230 3.19 -7.78 1.31
N MET A 231 4.19 -8.67 1.43
CA MET A 231 4.03 -10.09 1.12
C MET A 231 3.08 -10.78 2.10
N VAL A 232 3.27 -10.57 3.42
CA VAL A 232 2.38 -11.13 4.45
C VAL A 232 0.95 -10.64 4.25
N SER A 233 0.77 -9.34 4.04
CA SER A 233 -0.53 -8.74 3.79
C SER A 233 -1.21 -9.35 2.57
N LEU A 234 -0.47 -9.50 1.46
CA LEU A 234 -1.00 -10.09 0.24
C LEU A 234 -1.41 -11.55 0.44
N ALA A 235 -0.56 -12.35 1.08
CA ALA A 235 -0.86 -13.76 1.33
C ALA A 235 -2.13 -13.94 2.17
N VAL A 236 -2.26 -13.19 3.27
CA VAL A 236 -3.45 -13.22 4.13
C VAL A 236 -4.68 -12.69 3.38
N THR A 237 -4.54 -11.58 2.65
CA THR A 237 -5.63 -11.02 1.86
C THR A 237 -6.14 -11.99 0.80
N LEU A 238 -5.26 -12.60 0.01
CA LEU A 238 -5.64 -13.57 -1.01
C LEU A 238 -6.32 -14.79 -0.39
N TYR A 239 -5.75 -15.34 0.68
CA TYR A 239 -6.34 -16.48 1.38
C TYR A 239 -7.74 -16.21 1.92
N LEU A 240 -7.96 -15.05 2.56
CA LEU A 240 -9.26 -14.68 3.11
C LEU A 240 -10.26 -14.28 2.01
N THR A 241 -9.79 -13.64 0.95
CA THR A 241 -10.62 -13.24 -0.19
C THR A 241 -11.07 -14.44 -1.00
N ASP A 242 -10.16 -15.39 -1.23
CA ASP A 242 -10.44 -16.63 -1.94
C ASP A 242 -11.59 -17.40 -1.28
N ARG A 243 -11.53 -17.60 0.04
CA ARG A 243 -12.59 -18.26 0.80
C ARG A 243 -13.98 -17.60 0.67
N LYS A 244 -14.03 -16.30 0.38
CA LYS A 244 -15.28 -15.54 0.22
C LYS A 244 -15.68 -15.31 -1.24
N SER A 245 -14.80 -15.64 -2.18
CA SER A 245 -14.98 -15.37 -3.60
C SER A 245 -15.62 -16.52 -4.36
N PHE A 246 -15.59 -17.71 -3.80
CA PHE A 246 -16.11 -18.92 -4.42
C PHE A 246 -17.25 -19.51 -3.60
N ASP A 247 -18.23 -20.04 -4.29
CA ASP A 247 -19.31 -20.81 -3.68
C ASP A 247 -18.88 -22.27 -3.41
N SER A 248 -19.74 -23.06 -2.78
CA SER A 248 -19.50 -24.48 -2.50
C SER A 248 -19.29 -25.34 -3.76
N TYR A 249 -19.62 -24.83 -4.93
CA TYR A 249 -19.43 -25.47 -6.23
C TYR A 249 -18.22 -24.96 -6.99
N GLY A 250 -17.35 -24.15 -6.36
CA GLY A 250 -16.17 -23.56 -6.99
C GLY A 250 -16.49 -22.49 -8.04
N ARG A 251 -17.67 -21.88 -8.02
CA ARG A 251 -18.01 -20.78 -8.93
C ARG A 251 -17.59 -19.45 -8.35
N LEU A 252 -16.97 -18.59 -9.17
CA LEU A 252 -16.58 -17.25 -8.79
C LEU A 252 -17.83 -16.38 -8.57
N THR A 253 -18.06 -15.95 -7.33
CA THR A 253 -19.21 -15.12 -6.92
C THR A 253 -18.89 -13.65 -6.76
N LEU A 254 -17.60 -13.28 -6.70
CA LEU A 254 -17.14 -11.89 -6.68
C LEU A 254 -17.22 -11.28 -8.08
N THR A 255 -18.37 -10.72 -8.40
CA THR A 255 -18.53 -9.83 -9.57
C THR A 255 -18.21 -8.40 -9.19
N HIS A 256 -17.70 -7.61 -10.15
CA HIS A 256 -17.56 -6.16 -9.98
C HIS A 256 -18.91 -5.51 -9.69
N THR A 257 -18.87 -4.34 -9.05
CA THR A 257 -20.05 -3.53 -8.70
C THR A 257 -20.87 -3.02 -9.91
N ASN A 258 -20.47 -3.35 -11.14
CA ASN A 258 -21.07 -2.86 -12.39
C ASN A 258 -21.58 -3.99 -13.31
N ASP A 259 -22.34 -4.93 -12.74
CA ASP A 259 -23.29 -5.74 -13.52
C ASP A 259 -24.66 -5.64 -12.87
#